data_429c846d34364e469f61b632aef148f2
#
_entry.id   429c846d34364e469f61b632aef148f2
#
_cell.length_a   1.000
_cell.length_b   1.000
_cell.length_c   1.000
_cell.angle_alpha   90.00
_cell.angle_beta   90.00
_cell.angle_gamma   90.00
#
_symmetry.space_group_name_H-M   'P 1'
#
loop_
_entity.id
_entity.type
_entity.pdbx_description
1 polymer ?
#
loop_
_entity_poly.entity_id
_entity_poly.type
_entity_poly.pdbx_seq_one_letter_code
_entity_poly.pdbx_strand_id
1 'polypeptide(L)'
;MSETLSRRAFLTAAAAGAASAATLAAMGAATGTASAEETVTAQQGTYDVMSQYTTHRRGTYPDKVRATTPEEFIEAAGTGTIDAGGGCEELGISPADFMLNVPAWLGEPPVFDEVADEQESEALIIGLGSAGTTCAMRCAVLGLDTIACEAQTEDEYDNYVCDMTCYNNRLFKEKGVEVDPMLVYEQYMRDYGGHVNPKLVRDFAMRGGEAFDFFLDHVPAEYVDKYAHPNNFSGHANFPGICNGNYSFQGMTNWRDPDTNINMFPFVIRSVQDDFVANGGRINWGWQALALEQDESGAVTGAIFRDLEGGLHRVRAKATVVATGGYGGNPDMRLDLSDSLRNLAWSHGMDRNDVSNTGMCMGRDGSGVRMIMWAGGVFQANRTNGGCNSVPGFPFGGMWPAFGGDGKRFMNEHLFNATNGQLATLPNDWIIANVTDANWETYLTHQGYGHENMNMDDETVLAEVRGQMEGCITGPDGFDVRQPAHYGFEYATVYAAETLDELADIIGYEGDAKQGFLDEVAHWNEMCAAGKDTDWGVDPCRLFPIDTPPFYACFTKTSGKPSGGLEQGDGMCTDNFYRAVNGAREAIPGLYVAGGTCGQRHGNNNTQVTAGNTCGGALTTGYLVAEVVAEDLA
;
A
#
# COMPACT_ATOMS: atom_id res chain seq x y z
N MET A 1 16.45 32.21 16.03
CA MET A 1 15.10 32.01 16.58
C MET A 1 14.55 30.83 15.79
N SER A 2 14.60 29.64 16.37
CA SER A 2 14.06 28.42 15.77
C SER A 2 12.57 28.40 16.06
N GLU A 3 11.76 28.58 15.04
CA GLU A 3 10.33 28.28 15.16
C GLU A 3 10.17 26.77 15.26
N THR A 4 9.86 26.33 16.45
CA THR A 4 9.32 24.99 16.68
C THR A 4 7.94 24.94 16.03
N LEU A 5 7.86 24.33 14.85
CA LEU A 5 6.59 23.89 14.27
C LEU A 5 5.88 23.06 15.33
N SER A 6 4.70 23.48 15.74
CA SER A 6 3.95 22.81 16.77
C SER A 6 3.56 21.39 16.30
N ARG A 7 3.56 20.43 17.19
CA ARG A 7 3.05 19.08 16.95
C ARG A 7 1.69 19.06 16.21
N ARG A 8 0.86 20.08 16.44
CA ARG A 8 -0.43 20.30 15.77
C ARG A 8 -0.30 20.46 14.24
N ALA A 9 0.64 21.24 13.74
CA ALA A 9 0.81 21.46 12.30
C ALA A 9 1.27 20.19 11.57
N PHE A 10 2.03 19.34 12.24
CA PHE A 10 2.48 18.06 11.70
C PHE A 10 1.34 17.02 11.66
N LEU A 11 0.51 16.99 12.71
CA LEU A 11 -0.62 16.06 12.80
C LEU A 11 -1.77 16.43 11.86
N THR A 12 -2.02 17.73 11.63
CA THR A 12 -3.06 18.20 10.70
C THR A 12 -2.72 17.85 9.24
N ALA A 13 -1.45 17.88 8.88
CA ALA A 13 -1.01 17.42 7.56
C ALA A 13 -1.08 15.89 7.41
N ALA A 14 -0.95 15.16 8.51
CA ALA A 14 -1.02 13.70 8.52
C ALA A 14 -2.45 13.15 8.48
N ALA A 15 -3.41 13.86 9.08
CA ALA A 15 -4.81 13.43 9.11
C ALA A 15 -5.49 13.47 7.74
N ALA A 16 -5.01 14.30 6.85
CA ALA A 16 -5.67 14.57 5.57
C ALA A 16 -5.34 13.61 4.42
N GLY A 17 -4.39 12.73 4.59
CA GLY A 17 -3.98 11.87 3.47
C GLY A 17 -3.68 10.44 3.85
N ALA A 18 -4.06 10.06 5.03
CA ALA A 18 -3.19 9.13 5.66
C ALA A 18 -3.89 8.12 6.53
N ALA A 19 -4.98 7.61 6.05
CA ALA A 19 -5.42 6.43 6.71
C ALA A 19 -4.30 5.39 6.81
N SER A 20 -3.48 5.24 5.84
CA SER A 20 -2.34 4.33 5.88
C SER A 20 -0.95 4.98 6.06
N ALA A 21 -0.83 6.31 5.82
CA ALA A 21 0.46 6.99 5.99
C ALA A 21 0.79 7.31 7.46
N ALA A 22 -0.22 7.48 8.30
CA ALA A 22 0.01 7.82 9.71
C ALA A 22 0.64 6.68 10.51
N THR A 23 0.30 5.43 10.20
CA THR A 23 0.92 4.26 10.85
C THR A 23 2.44 4.25 10.64
N LEU A 24 2.87 4.65 9.47
CA LEU A 24 4.29 4.70 9.11
C LEU A 24 5.00 5.96 9.60
N ALA A 25 4.29 7.09 9.66
CA ALA A 25 4.86 8.34 10.16
C ALA A 25 5.06 8.33 11.69
N ALA A 26 4.18 7.64 12.43
CA ALA A 26 4.32 7.51 13.88
C ALA A 26 5.52 6.63 14.28
N MET A 27 5.86 5.63 13.45
CA MET A 27 7.03 4.77 13.69
C MET A 27 8.35 5.46 13.36
N GLY A 28 8.37 6.41 12.40
CA GLY A 28 9.56 7.19 12.05
C GLY A 28 9.90 8.34 13.00
N ALA A 29 8.96 8.75 13.86
CA ALA A 29 9.16 9.87 14.78
C ALA A 29 9.81 9.48 16.13
N ALA A 30 9.95 8.19 16.42
CA ALA A 30 10.51 7.69 17.69
C ALA A 30 12.04 7.53 17.67
N THR A 31 12.70 7.69 16.55
CA THR A 31 14.16 7.59 16.47
C THR A 31 14.81 8.97 16.46
N GLY A 32 15.58 9.20 17.50
CA GLY A 32 16.27 10.45 17.79
C GLY A 32 17.12 10.96 16.64
N THR A 33 17.28 12.26 16.64
CA THR A 33 18.15 13.07 15.81
C THR A 33 19.54 12.45 15.67
N ALA A 34 19.78 11.71 14.61
CA ALA A 34 21.13 11.43 14.14
C ALA A 34 21.55 12.56 13.21
N SER A 35 22.68 13.18 13.54
CA SER A 35 23.29 14.24 12.76
C SER A 35 23.60 13.77 11.35
N ALA A 36 23.22 14.58 10.37
CA ALA A 36 23.58 14.40 8.99
C ALA A 36 25.10 14.67 8.80
N GLU A 37 25.94 13.68 9.02
CA GLU A 37 27.31 13.64 8.55
C GLU A 37 27.89 12.24 8.72
N GLU A 38 27.42 11.31 7.90
CA GLU A 38 28.25 10.21 7.43
C GLU A 38 28.00 10.05 5.94
N THR A 39 28.88 10.62 5.17
CA THR A 39 28.99 10.36 3.74
C THR A 39 29.40 8.92 3.57
N VAL A 40 28.41 8.05 3.44
CA VAL A 40 28.66 6.70 2.94
C VAL A 40 29.07 6.87 1.47
N THR A 41 30.32 6.63 1.18
CA THR A 41 30.82 6.53 -0.19
C THR A 41 30.18 5.31 -0.83
N ALA A 42 29.02 5.51 -1.46
CA ALA A 42 28.40 4.48 -2.27
C ALA A 42 29.38 4.06 -3.37
N GLN A 43 29.70 2.80 -3.44
CA GLN A 43 30.41 2.24 -4.59
C GLN A 43 29.56 2.52 -5.83
N GLN A 44 30.20 3.00 -6.89
CA GLN A 44 29.53 3.33 -8.15
C GLN A 44 28.75 2.12 -8.65
N GLY A 45 27.44 2.25 -8.74
CA GLY A 45 26.57 1.30 -9.43
C GLY A 45 25.72 0.37 -8.57
N THR A 46 25.96 0.26 -7.27
CA THR A 46 25.14 -0.58 -6.39
C THR A 46 24.40 0.26 -5.37
N TYR A 47 23.09 0.02 -5.22
CA TYR A 47 22.33 0.54 -4.10
C TYR A 47 22.81 -0.11 -2.83
N ASP A 48 23.10 0.67 -1.82
CA ASP A 48 23.28 0.15 -0.49
C ASP A 48 21.93 -0.06 0.19
N VAL A 49 21.27 -1.17 -0.17
CA VAL A 49 19.98 -1.54 0.40
C VAL A 49 20.11 -1.82 1.89
N MET A 50 21.27 -2.31 2.34
CA MET A 50 21.49 -2.63 3.73
C MET A 50 21.39 -1.41 4.63
N SER A 51 21.92 -0.26 4.20
CA SER A 51 21.77 0.99 4.95
C SER A 51 20.31 1.47 5.05
N GLN A 52 19.47 1.06 4.12
CA GLN A 52 18.06 1.40 4.11
C GLN A 52 17.28 0.54 5.11
N TYR A 53 17.58 -0.75 5.18
CA TYR A 53 16.94 -1.67 6.11
C TYR A 53 17.37 -1.44 7.55
N THR A 54 18.67 -1.33 7.80
CA THR A 54 19.24 -1.15 9.15
C THR A 54 18.87 0.18 9.79
N THR A 55 18.49 1.17 9.01
CA THR A 55 18.10 2.50 9.51
C THR A 55 16.62 2.78 9.37
N HIS A 56 15.82 1.84 8.86
CA HIS A 56 14.41 2.06 8.50
C HIS A 56 14.20 3.35 7.70
N ARG A 57 15.22 3.76 6.96
CA ARG A 57 15.16 4.97 6.15
C ARG A 57 14.57 4.63 4.79
N ARG A 58 13.80 5.55 4.29
CA ARG A 58 13.47 5.57 2.87
C ARG A 58 14.77 5.57 2.08
N GLY A 59 14.79 4.84 0.98
CA GLY A 59 15.96 4.71 0.15
C GLY A 59 16.64 6.05 -0.10
N THR A 60 17.93 6.11 0.21
CA THR A 60 18.75 7.24 -0.19
C THR A 60 19.37 6.90 -1.52
N TYR A 61 19.13 7.76 -2.48
CA TYR A 61 19.75 7.64 -3.79
C TYR A 61 21.21 8.07 -3.74
N PRO A 62 22.06 7.46 -4.58
CA PRO A 62 23.40 7.98 -4.79
C PRO A 62 23.32 9.46 -5.22
N ASP A 63 24.17 10.30 -4.62
CA ASP A 63 24.19 11.75 -4.88
C ASP A 63 24.35 12.12 -6.36
N LYS A 64 24.89 11.21 -7.17
CA LYS A 64 25.08 11.42 -8.62
C LYS A 64 23.77 11.56 -9.43
N VAL A 65 22.62 11.37 -8.80
CA VAL A 65 21.32 11.41 -9.48
C VAL A 65 20.36 12.37 -8.78
N ARG A 66 20.87 13.41 -8.13
CA ARG A 66 20.03 14.52 -7.64
C ARG A 66 19.72 15.45 -8.78
N ALA A 67 18.73 15.10 -9.56
CA ALA A 67 18.14 16.05 -10.49
C ALA A 67 17.37 17.11 -9.69
N THR A 68 17.65 18.39 -9.97
CA THR A 68 16.96 19.53 -9.37
C THR A 68 15.95 20.14 -10.34
N THR A 69 16.00 19.74 -11.61
CA THR A 69 15.05 20.11 -12.65
C THR A 69 14.52 18.86 -13.35
N PRO A 70 13.36 18.93 -14.01
CA PRO A 70 12.85 17.84 -14.82
C PRO A 70 13.85 17.35 -15.89
N GLU A 71 14.56 18.29 -16.51
CA GLU A 71 15.55 18.02 -17.54
C GLU A 71 16.74 17.24 -17.00
N GLU A 72 17.29 17.64 -15.86
CA GLU A 72 18.38 16.90 -15.17
C GLU A 72 17.93 15.50 -14.76
N PHE A 73 16.69 15.36 -14.31
CA PHE A 73 16.14 14.05 -13.97
C PHE A 73 16.03 13.15 -15.20
N ILE A 74 15.52 13.70 -16.29
CA ILE A 74 15.39 13.02 -17.58
C ILE A 74 16.76 12.52 -18.05
N GLU A 75 17.78 13.36 -18.00
CA GLU A 75 19.15 13.00 -18.37
C GLU A 75 19.72 11.91 -17.44
N ALA A 76 19.49 12.05 -16.13
CA ALA A 76 20.00 11.13 -15.12
C ALA A 76 19.27 9.77 -15.11
N ALA A 77 17.97 9.76 -15.36
CA ALA A 77 17.14 8.55 -15.38
C ALA A 77 17.31 7.72 -16.66
N GLY A 78 17.95 8.31 -17.67
CA GLY A 78 17.98 7.75 -19.01
C GLY A 78 16.80 8.23 -19.83
N THR A 79 16.95 8.19 -21.13
CA THR A 79 16.01 8.86 -22.03
C THR A 79 14.79 8.02 -22.41
N GLY A 80 14.69 6.80 -21.89
CA GLY A 80 13.64 5.85 -22.26
C GLY A 80 12.21 6.27 -21.95
N THR A 81 12.02 7.19 -21.00
CA THR A 81 10.70 7.60 -20.52
C THR A 81 10.28 8.98 -20.95
N ILE A 82 11.18 9.68 -21.58
CA ILE A 82 10.87 11.01 -22.04
C ILE A 82 10.00 10.91 -23.25
N ASP A 83 8.93 11.62 -23.19
CA ASP A 83 8.00 11.92 -24.24
C ASP A 83 8.41 11.42 -25.65
N ALA A 84 7.87 10.27 -26.02
CA ALA A 84 8.04 9.72 -27.37
C ALA A 84 7.35 10.57 -28.46
N GLY A 85 6.65 11.64 -28.07
CA GLY A 85 5.78 12.39 -28.96
C GLY A 85 6.51 13.29 -29.96
N GLY A 86 7.54 13.95 -29.62
CA GLY A 86 8.21 14.92 -30.47
C GLY A 86 9.59 15.29 -29.98
N GLY A 87 9.82 15.10 -28.69
CA GLY A 87 11.06 15.46 -28.04
C GLY A 87 12.27 14.65 -28.47
N CYS A 88 12.08 13.44 -29.03
CA CYS A 88 13.16 12.59 -29.48
C CYS A 88 14.01 13.23 -30.58
N GLU A 89 13.37 13.91 -31.55
CA GLU A 89 14.08 14.61 -32.61
C GLU A 89 14.82 15.85 -32.10
N GLU A 90 14.22 16.58 -31.16
CA GLU A 90 14.83 17.75 -30.53
C GLU A 90 16.05 17.36 -29.68
N LEU A 91 16.00 16.19 -29.05
CA LEU A 91 17.13 15.62 -28.30
C LEU A 91 18.16 14.91 -29.19
N GLY A 92 17.90 14.83 -30.50
CA GLY A 92 18.76 14.11 -31.45
C GLY A 92 18.70 12.58 -31.32
N ILE A 93 17.65 12.07 -30.70
CA ILE A 93 17.41 10.65 -30.49
C ILE A 93 16.32 10.20 -31.47
N SER A 94 16.59 9.19 -32.27
CA SER A 94 15.53 8.63 -33.14
C SER A 94 14.46 7.92 -32.27
N PRO A 95 13.19 7.88 -32.70
CA PRO A 95 12.16 7.14 -31.98
C PRO A 95 12.52 5.66 -31.74
N ALA A 96 13.26 5.05 -32.66
CA ALA A 96 13.74 3.69 -32.47
C ALA A 96 14.80 3.57 -31.40
N ASP A 97 15.75 4.50 -31.35
CA ASP A 97 16.78 4.53 -30.32
C ASP A 97 16.19 4.87 -28.96
N PHE A 98 15.20 5.76 -28.93
CA PHE A 98 14.45 6.09 -27.72
C PHE A 98 13.81 4.85 -27.09
N MET A 99 13.13 4.05 -27.89
CA MET A 99 12.45 2.84 -27.41
C MET A 99 13.41 1.73 -26.96
N LEU A 100 14.68 1.82 -27.35
CA LEU A 100 15.73 0.87 -26.99
C LEU A 100 16.60 1.35 -25.82
N ASN A 101 16.43 2.59 -25.37
CA ASN A 101 17.20 3.11 -24.25
C ASN A 101 16.84 2.39 -22.94
N VAL A 102 17.86 1.92 -22.27
CA VAL A 102 17.73 1.31 -20.94
C VAL A 102 17.68 2.41 -19.89
N PRO A 103 16.68 2.40 -19.00
CA PRO A 103 16.62 3.39 -17.92
C PRO A 103 17.89 3.38 -17.07
N ALA A 104 18.38 4.56 -16.69
CA ALA A 104 19.60 4.69 -15.90
C ALA A 104 19.53 3.95 -14.54
N TRP A 105 18.36 3.88 -13.94
CA TRP A 105 18.15 3.15 -12.70
C TRP A 105 18.29 1.63 -12.85
N LEU A 106 18.09 1.08 -14.05
CA LEU A 106 18.30 -0.34 -14.29
C LEU A 106 19.79 -0.67 -14.31
N GLY A 107 20.60 0.10 -15.05
CA GLY A 107 22.03 -0.14 -15.21
C GLY A 107 22.33 -1.50 -15.85
N GLU A 108 23.60 -1.86 -15.83
CA GLU A 108 24.05 -3.17 -16.29
C GLU A 108 24.05 -4.18 -15.14
N PRO A 109 23.80 -5.46 -15.41
CA PRO A 109 23.94 -6.49 -14.39
C PRO A 109 25.38 -6.54 -13.87
N PRO A 110 25.60 -6.60 -12.55
CA PRO A 110 26.94 -6.72 -12.01
C PRO A 110 27.54 -8.09 -12.35
N VAL A 111 28.86 -8.11 -12.59
CA VAL A 111 29.64 -9.32 -12.83
C VAL A 111 30.56 -9.56 -11.64
N PHE A 112 30.62 -10.79 -11.18
CA PHE A 112 31.40 -11.19 -10.02
C PHE A 112 32.43 -12.24 -10.42
N ASP A 113 33.74 -11.93 -10.26
CA ASP A 113 34.86 -12.82 -10.63
C ASP A 113 35.16 -13.87 -9.56
N GLU A 114 34.97 -13.50 -8.27
CA GLU A 114 35.21 -14.38 -7.13
C GLU A 114 34.08 -14.30 -6.12
N VAL A 115 33.58 -15.47 -5.68
CA VAL A 115 32.58 -15.61 -4.64
C VAL A 115 33.16 -16.50 -3.55
N ALA A 116 33.18 -16.00 -2.33
CA ALA A 116 33.91 -16.63 -1.23
C ALA A 116 33.24 -17.90 -0.69
N ASP A 117 31.92 -17.97 -0.74
CA ASP A 117 31.12 -19.05 -0.17
C ASP A 117 30.02 -19.47 -1.14
N GLU A 118 29.75 -20.77 -1.15
CA GLU A 118 28.71 -21.36 -2.02
C GLU A 118 27.82 -22.29 -1.21
N GLN A 119 26.50 -22.07 -1.31
CA GLN A 119 25.48 -22.92 -0.72
C GLN A 119 24.59 -23.50 -1.82
N GLU A 120 23.98 -24.65 -1.55
CA GLU A 120 23.06 -25.28 -2.47
C GLU A 120 21.71 -25.57 -1.78
N SER A 121 20.62 -25.50 -2.56
CA SER A 121 19.28 -25.86 -2.14
C SER A 121 18.41 -26.30 -3.33
N GLU A 122 17.23 -26.84 -3.07
CA GLU A 122 16.23 -27.06 -4.11
C GLU A 122 15.48 -25.76 -4.42
N ALA A 123 15.10 -25.03 -3.37
CA ALA A 123 14.42 -23.74 -3.48
C ALA A 123 15.21 -22.64 -2.77
N LEU A 124 15.41 -21.51 -3.45
CA LEU A 124 15.96 -20.27 -2.91
C LEU A 124 14.85 -19.22 -2.84
N ILE A 125 14.64 -18.66 -1.65
CA ILE A 125 13.68 -17.57 -1.43
C ILE A 125 14.44 -16.29 -1.15
N ILE A 126 14.24 -15.25 -1.96
CA ILE A 126 14.90 -13.95 -1.82
C ILE A 126 13.91 -12.93 -1.22
N GLY A 127 14.15 -12.53 0.01
CA GLY A 127 13.28 -11.66 0.81
C GLY A 127 12.32 -12.43 1.70
N LEU A 128 12.27 -12.11 2.99
CA LEU A 128 11.44 -12.76 4.02
C LEU A 128 10.30 -11.86 4.53
N GLY A 129 9.71 -11.04 3.65
CA GLY A 129 8.42 -10.42 3.91
C GLY A 129 7.29 -11.45 3.99
N SER A 130 6.03 -11.00 4.07
CA SER A 130 4.86 -11.90 4.19
C SER A 130 4.84 -13.00 3.14
N ALA A 131 5.12 -12.66 1.87
CA ALA A 131 5.14 -13.62 0.77
C ALA A 131 6.31 -14.61 0.90
N GLY A 132 7.53 -14.09 1.14
CA GLY A 132 8.72 -14.94 1.20
C GLY A 132 8.72 -15.86 2.39
N THR A 133 8.31 -15.39 3.58
CA THR A 133 8.20 -16.23 4.78
C THR A 133 7.17 -17.35 4.58
N THR A 134 5.99 -17.03 4.03
CA THR A 134 4.96 -18.04 3.76
C THR A 134 5.43 -19.05 2.70
N CYS A 135 6.13 -18.57 1.66
CA CYS A 135 6.70 -19.41 0.61
C CYS A 135 7.77 -20.36 1.18
N ALA A 136 8.72 -19.83 1.96
CA ALA A 136 9.78 -20.62 2.58
C ALA A 136 9.22 -21.71 3.48
N MET A 137 8.28 -21.33 4.36
CA MET A 137 7.62 -22.29 5.26
C MET A 137 6.86 -23.36 4.48
N ARG A 138 6.11 -22.98 3.44
CA ARG A 138 5.36 -23.94 2.62
C ARG A 138 6.29 -24.88 1.85
N CYS A 139 7.41 -24.39 1.28
CA CYS A 139 8.42 -25.22 0.63
C CYS A 139 8.98 -26.27 1.60
N ALA A 140 9.33 -25.87 2.83
CA ALA A 140 9.83 -26.81 3.85
C ALA A 140 8.78 -27.89 4.20
N VAL A 141 7.51 -27.51 4.38
CA VAL A 141 6.41 -28.46 4.64
C VAL A 141 6.20 -29.41 3.46
N LEU A 142 6.43 -28.96 2.23
CA LEU A 142 6.38 -29.79 1.03
C LEU A 142 7.64 -30.67 0.84
N GLY A 143 8.61 -30.56 1.75
CA GLY A 143 9.80 -31.41 1.79
C GLY A 143 10.96 -30.94 0.91
N LEU A 144 10.93 -29.69 0.44
CA LEU A 144 12.02 -29.11 -0.34
C LEU A 144 13.14 -28.61 0.56
N ASP A 145 14.37 -28.92 0.22
CA ASP A 145 15.55 -28.25 0.82
C ASP A 145 15.54 -26.77 0.44
N THR A 146 15.33 -25.91 1.44
CA THR A 146 15.03 -24.50 1.20
C THR A 146 15.99 -23.58 1.94
N ILE A 147 16.58 -22.64 1.20
CA ILE A 147 17.32 -21.49 1.74
C ILE A 147 16.51 -20.23 1.51
N ALA A 148 16.39 -19.40 2.54
CA ALA A 148 15.87 -18.05 2.45
C ALA A 148 16.98 -17.05 2.77
N CYS A 149 17.02 -15.93 2.02
CA CYS A 149 17.96 -14.84 2.24
C CYS A 149 17.19 -13.54 2.46
N GLU A 150 17.53 -12.84 3.56
CA GLU A 150 16.91 -11.56 3.93
C GLU A 150 17.99 -10.48 4.07
N ALA A 151 17.73 -9.31 3.49
CA ALA A 151 18.66 -8.20 3.51
C ALA A 151 18.78 -7.54 4.90
N GLN A 152 17.71 -7.57 5.69
CA GLN A 152 17.74 -7.09 7.07
C GLN A 152 18.51 -8.07 7.96
N THR A 153 19.07 -7.54 9.04
CA THR A 153 19.60 -8.39 10.10
C THR A 153 18.48 -9.03 10.90
N GLU A 154 18.79 -10.10 11.56
CA GLU A 154 17.82 -10.78 12.43
C GLU A 154 17.30 -9.87 13.54
N ASP A 155 18.19 -9.10 14.16
CA ASP A 155 17.86 -8.24 15.31
C ASP A 155 17.06 -6.98 14.90
N GLU A 156 17.21 -6.52 13.65
CA GLU A 156 16.57 -5.30 13.15
C GLU A 156 15.42 -5.60 12.18
N TYR A 157 15.04 -6.86 12.05
CA TYR A 157 13.98 -7.25 11.12
C TYR A 157 12.66 -6.55 11.49
N ASP A 158 12.08 -5.91 10.49
CA ASP A 158 10.80 -5.24 10.58
C ASP A 158 9.94 -5.50 9.34
N ASN A 159 8.64 -5.58 9.57
CA ASN A 159 7.65 -5.75 8.51
C ASN A 159 6.42 -4.89 8.84
N TYR A 160 6.16 -3.89 8.02
CA TYR A 160 5.12 -2.88 8.27
C TYR A 160 3.69 -3.36 8.05
N VAL A 161 3.48 -4.59 7.65
CA VAL A 161 2.13 -5.15 7.51
C VAL A 161 1.44 -5.17 8.86
N CYS A 162 0.24 -4.63 8.94
CA CYS A 162 -0.60 -4.72 10.14
C CYS A 162 -1.98 -5.29 9.82
N ASP A 163 -2.49 -5.06 8.64
CA ASP A 163 -3.77 -5.51 8.15
C ASP A 163 -3.59 -6.45 6.94
N MET A 164 -4.34 -7.50 6.95
CA MET A 164 -4.20 -8.58 5.99
C MET A 164 -5.55 -9.17 5.64
N THR A 165 -5.97 -8.99 4.39
CA THR A 165 -7.23 -9.56 3.91
C THR A 165 -7.00 -10.92 3.28
N CYS A 166 -7.65 -11.91 3.86
CA CYS A 166 -7.74 -13.27 3.33
C CYS A 166 -9.14 -13.80 3.61
N TYR A 167 -9.96 -13.89 2.56
CA TYR A 167 -11.37 -14.25 2.68
C TYR A 167 -11.57 -15.69 3.13
N ASN A 168 -12.60 -15.91 3.93
CA ASN A 168 -13.02 -17.26 4.36
C ASN A 168 -11.95 -18.04 5.12
N ASN A 169 -11.04 -17.34 5.83
CA ASN A 169 -10.14 -18.00 6.78
C ASN A 169 -10.89 -18.45 8.05
N ARG A 170 -10.25 -19.28 8.86
CA ARG A 170 -10.85 -19.87 10.05
C ARG A 170 -11.35 -18.84 11.07
N LEU A 171 -10.63 -17.73 11.25
CA LEU A 171 -11.02 -16.70 12.23
C LEU A 171 -12.36 -16.04 11.87
N PHE A 172 -12.64 -15.84 10.58
CA PHE A 172 -13.94 -15.33 10.11
C PHE A 172 -15.03 -16.41 10.16
N LYS A 173 -14.72 -17.64 9.78
CA LYS A 173 -15.65 -18.77 9.87
C LYS A 173 -16.11 -19.03 11.30
N GLU A 174 -15.23 -18.92 12.28
CA GLU A 174 -15.56 -19.03 13.71
C GLU A 174 -16.54 -17.93 14.18
N LYS A 175 -16.53 -16.78 13.52
CA LYS A 175 -17.50 -15.69 13.72
C LYS A 175 -18.76 -15.83 12.89
N GLY A 176 -18.90 -16.91 12.12
CA GLY A 176 -20.05 -17.12 11.23
C GLY A 176 -20.03 -16.25 9.97
N VAL A 177 -18.88 -15.67 9.62
CA VAL A 177 -18.70 -14.85 8.43
C VAL A 177 -18.16 -15.71 7.30
N GLU A 178 -18.92 -15.79 6.22
CA GLU A 178 -18.52 -16.45 4.98
C GLU A 178 -18.96 -15.61 3.79
N VAL A 179 -18.07 -15.40 2.84
CA VAL A 179 -18.32 -14.62 1.63
C VAL A 179 -18.24 -15.52 0.40
N ASP A 180 -19.04 -15.23 -0.63
CA ASP A 180 -18.91 -15.90 -1.91
C ASP A 180 -17.63 -15.43 -2.62
N PRO A 181 -16.61 -16.29 -2.80
CA PRO A 181 -15.35 -15.90 -3.40
C PRO A 181 -15.48 -15.49 -4.88
N MET A 182 -16.55 -15.94 -5.57
CA MET A 182 -16.81 -15.50 -6.94
C MET A 182 -17.30 -14.05 -6.99
N LEU A 183 -18.13 -13.62 -6.05
CA LEU A 183 -18.53 -12.22 -5.94
C LEU A 183 -17.34 -11.32 -5.59
N VAL A 184 -16.44 -11.79 -4.71
CA VAL A 184 -15.17 -11.11 -4.42
C VAL A 184 -14.35 -10.94 -5.70
N TYR A 185 -14.14 -12.02 -6.45
CA TYR A 185 -13.41 -11.99 -7.71
C TYR A 185 -14.04 -11.02 -8.72
N GLU A 186 -15.36 -11.08 -8.91
CA GLU A 186 -16.07 -10.20 -9.83
C GLU A 186 -15.94 -8.74 -9.45
N GLN A 187 -15.99 -8.40 -8.16
CA GLN A 187 -15.83 -7.04 -7.70
C GLN A 187 -14.42 -6.51 -7.98
N TYR A 188 -13.38 -7.30 -7.64
CA TYR A 188 -12.01 -6.92 -7.98
C TYR A 188 -11.82 -6.73 -9.49
N MET A 189 -12.39 -7.61 -10.32
CA MET A 189 -12.28 -7.49 -11.77
C MET A 189 -12.93 -6.22 -12.31
N ARG A 190 -14.05 -5.79 -11.71
CA ARG A 190 -14.70 -4.51 -12.06
C ARG A 190 -13.83 -3.33 -11.66
N ASP A 191 -13.35 -3.32 -10.42
CA ASP A 191 -12.59 -2.21 -9.86
C ASP A 191 -11.22 -2.05 -10.53
N TYR A 192 -10.60 -3.15 -10.92
CA TYR A 192 -9.32 -3.13 -11.65
C TYR A 192 -9.49 -2.85 -13.15
N GLY A 193 -10.71 -2.71 -13.64
CA GLY A 193 -10.97 -2.43 -15.06
C GLY A 193 -10.42 -3.48 -16.03
N GLY A 194 -10.19 -4.70 -15.55
CA GLY A 194 -9.63 -5.79 -16.34
C GLY A 194 -8.12 -5.70 -16.64
N HIS A 195 -7.42 -4.71 -16.07
CA HIS A 195 -5.98 -4.52 -16.30
C HIS A 195 -5.10 -5.39 -15.36
N VAL A 196 -5.48 -6.64 -15.18
CA VAL A 196 -4.84 -7.60 -14.29
C VAL A 196 -4.72 -8.97 -14.96
N ASN A 197 -3.96 -9.88 -14.35
CA ASN A 197 -4.08 -11.29 -14.68
C ASN A 197 -5.29 -11.87 -13.92
N PRO A 198 -6.37 -12.27 -14.60
CA PRO A 198 -7.58 -12.75 -13.93
C PRO A 198 -7.36 -13.97 -13.04
N LYS A 199 -6.39 -14.82 -13.41
CA LYS A 199 -6.06 -16.02 -12.63
C LYS A 199 -5.48 -15.67 -11.26
N LEU A 200 -4.58 -14.67 -11.20
CA LEU A 200 -3.98 -14.23 -9.94
C LEU A 200 -5.01 -13.62 -9.00
N VAL A 201 -5.93 -12.81 -9.54
CA VAL A 201 -7.05 -12.24 -8.76
C VAL A 201 -8.00 -13.33 -8.27
N ARG A 202 -8.30 -14.30 -9.14
CA ARG A 202 -9.14 -15.44 -8.77
C ARG A 202 -8.48 -16.30 -7.68
N ASP A 203 -7.19 -16.55 -7.78
CA ASP A 203 -6.43 -17.31 -6.78
C ASP A 203 -6.50 -16.62 -5.41
N PHE A 204 -6.33 -15.33 -5.37
CA PHE A 204 -6.48 -14.57 -4.14
C PHE A 204 -7.89 -14.72 -3.53
N ALA A 205 -8.93 -14.52 -4.33
CA ALA A 205 -10.32 -14.63 -3.85
C ALA A 205 -10.66 -16.05 -3.36
N MET A 206 -10.17 -17.08 -4.06
CA MET A 206 -10.52 -18.48 -3.79
C MET A 206 -9.64 -19.16 -2.75
N ARG A 207 -8.35 -18.82 -2.71
CA ARG A 207 -7.32 -19.54 -1.96
C ARG A 207 -6.68 -18.71 -0.83
N GLY A 208 -7.02 -17.41 -0.73
CA GLY A 208 -6.46 -16.54 0.30
C GLY A 208 -6.73 -17.02 1.72
N GLY A 209 -7.94 -17.53 1.99
CA GLY A 209 -8.28 -18.08 3.31
C GLY A 209 -7.47 -19.32 3.68
N GLU A 210 -7.27 -20.21 2.73
CA GLU A 210 -6.44 -21.42 2.90
C GLU A 210 -4.97 -21.04 3.17
N ALA A 211 -4.45 -20.08 2.41
CA ALA A 211 -3.08 -19.60 2.59
C ALA A 211 -2.88 -18.95 3.97
N PHE A 212 -3.87 -18.21 4.44
CA PHE A 212 -3.83 -17.57 5.75
C PHE A 212 -3.97 -18.61 6.87
N ASP A 213 -4.85 -19.59 6.73
CA ASP A 213 -4.99 -20.68 7.69
C ASP A 213 -3.69 -21.48 7.82
N PHE A 214 -3.01 -21.73 6.70
CA PHE A 214 -1.65 -22.30 6.72
C PHE A 214 -0.67 -21.42 7.50
N PHE A 215 -0.65 -20.11 7.26
CA PHE A 215 0.22 -19.20 8.02
C PHE A 215 -0.08 -19.26 9.52
N LEU A 216 -1.36 -19.23 9.89
CA LEU A 216 -1.79 -19.33 11.29
C LEU A 216 -1.42 -20.65 11.96
N ASP A 217 -1.29 -21.76 11.21
CA ASP A 217 -0.87 -23.05 11.74
C ASP A 217 0.59 -23.06 12.23
N HIS A 218 1.40 -22.09 11.75
CA HIS A 218 2.80 -21.92 12.12
C HIS A 218 3.03 -20.72 13.08
N VAL A 219 1.95 -20.12 13.58
CA VAL A 219 2.00 -19.08 14.61
C VAL A 219 1.56 -19.71 15.94
N PRO A 220 2.26 -19.48 17.07
CA PRO A 220 1.80 -19.94 18.38
C PRO A 220 0.36 -19.51 18.67
N ALA A 221 -0.47 -20.45 19.16
CA ALA A 221 -1.90 -20.20 19.35
C ALA A 221 -2.16 -18.99 20.26
N GLU A 222 -1.35 -18.79 21.30
CA GLU A 222 -1.45 -17.64 22.19
C GLU A 222 -1.19 -16.30 21.48
N TYR A 223 -0.41 -16.27 20.39
CA TYR A 223 -0.20 -15.05 19.61
C TYR A 223 -1.37 -14.80 18.64
N VAL A 224 -1.92 -15.87 18.07
CA VAL A 224 -3.15 -15.77 17.27
C VAL A 224 -4.28 -15.22 18.13
N ASP A 225 -4.52 -15.84 19.29
CA ASP A 225 -5.60 -15.47 20.20
C ASP A 225 -5.48 -14.03 20.71
N LYS A 226 -4.24 -13.57 20.95
CA LYS A 226 -4.01 -12.24 21.51
C LYS A 226 -3.93 -11.13 20.47
N TYR A 227 -3.31 -11.39 19.32
CA TYR A 227 -2.91 -10.33 18.38
C TYR A 227 -3.63 -10.36 17.03
N ALA A 228 -4.26 -11.47 16.64
CA ALA A 228 -5.00 -11.55 15.39
C ALA A 228 -6.46 -11.13 15.60
N HIS A 229 -6.80 -9.92 15.19
CA HIS A 229 -8.15 -9.41 15.33
C HIS A 229 -8.84 -9.38 13.96
N PRO A 230 -9.69 -10.39 13.65
CA PRO A 230 -10.53 -10.32 12.48
C PRO A 230 -11.47 -9.13 12.64
N ASN A 231 -11.30 -8.17 11.76
CA ASN A 231 -12.03 -6.94 11.82
C ASN A 231 -13.46 -7.17 11.37
N ASN A 232 -14.33 -7.19 12.34
CA ASN A 232 -15.76 -7.39 12.17
C ASN A 232 -16.43 -6.02 12.22
N PHE A 233 -16.46 -5.31 11.11
CA PHE A 233 -17.26 -4.10 10.96
C PHE A 233 -18.73 -4.49 10.87
N SER A 234 -19.31 -4.71 11.97
CA SER A 234 -20.49 -5.49 12.12
C SER A 234 -21.77 -4.82 11.69
N GLY A 235 -21.84 -3.53 11.71
CA GLY A 235 -22.96 -2.82 11.12
C GLY A 235 -23.22 -3.26 9.68
N HIS A 236 -22.21 -3.83 9.07
CA HIS A 236 -22.20 -4.24 7.68
C HIS A 236 -22.47 -5.73 7.45
N ALA A 237 -22.35 -6.59 8.46
CA ALA A 237 -22.60 -8.03 8.30
C ALA A 237 -24.02 -8.33 7.78
N ASN A 238 -24.97 -7.50 8.15
CA ASN A 238 -26.37 -7.60 7.72
C ASN A 238 -26.75 -6.54 6.68
N PHE A 239 -25.82 -5.67 6.31
CA PHE A 239 -26.07 -4.72 5.25
C PHE A 239 -26.16 -5.50 3.94
N PRO A 240 -27.19 -5.30 3.12
CA PRO A 240 -27.37 -6.10 1.92
C PRO A 240 -26.22 -5.96 0.90
N GLY A 241 -25.17 -5.25 1.22
CA GLY A 241 -23.86 -5.25 0.55
C GLY A 241 -23.85 -4.83 -0.92
N ILE A 242 -25.04 -4.60 -1.46
CA ILE A 242 -25.26 -4.40 -2.87
C ILE A 242 -25.92 -3.04 -3.04
N CYS A 243 -25.08 -2.06 -3.21
CA CYS A 243 -25.55 -0.82 -3.74
C CYS A 243 -25.05 -0.72 -5.18
N ASN A 244 -25.93 -0.81 -6.16
CA ASN A 244 -25.62 -0.75 -7.60
C ASN A 244 -24.48 -1.68 -8.07
N GLY A 245 -24.33 -2.85 -7.44
CA GLY A 245 -23.28 -3.81 -7.78
C GLY A 245 -21.91 -3.52 -7.20
N ASN A 246 -21.78 -2.57 -6.28
CA ASN A 246 -20.59 -2.40 -5.47
C ASN A 246 -20.73 -3.20 -4.18
N TYR A 247 -19.84 -4.14 -4.00
CA TYR A 247 -19.78 -5.00 -2.82
C TYR A 247 -18.64 -4.57 -1.92
N SER A 248 -18.87 -4.72 -0.62
CA SER A 248 -17.85 -4.65 0.40
C SER A 248 -17.84 -5.98 1.16
N PHE A 249 -16.68 -6.54 1.40
CA PHE A 249 -16.54 -7.87 1.96
C PHE A 249 -15.72 -7.87 3.24
N GLN A 250 -16.13 -8.68 4.21
CA GLN A 250 -15.32 -8.97 5.38
C GLN A 250 -14.21 -9.95 5.03
N GLY A 251 -13.01 -9.70 5.52
CA GLY A 251 -11.87 -10.57 5.26
C GLY A 251 -10.57 -10.08 5.87
N MET A 252 -10.57 -8.87 6.44
CA MET A 252 -9.36 -8.27 7.00
C MET A 252 -9.13 -8.71 8.44
N THR A 253 -7.93 -9.23 8.69
CA THR A 253 -7.39 -9.47 10.03
C THR A 253 -6.33 -8.44 10.35
N ASN A 254 -6.42 -7.85 11.50
CA ASN A 254 -5.47 -6.86 12.02
C ASN A 254 -4.58 -7.50 13.09
N TRP A 255 -3.29 -7.20 13.03
CA TRP A 255 -2.31 -7.75 13.95
C TRP A 255 -1.87 -6.69 14.96
N ARG A 256 -2.57 -6.61 16.09
CA ARG A 256 -2.29 -5.59 17.09
C ARG A 256 -2.33 -6.11 18.52
N ASP A 257 -1.51 -5.51 19.37
CA ASP A 257 -1.66 -5.70 20.79
C ASP A 257 -2.89 -4.91 21.28
N PRO A 258 -3.86 -5.56 21.94
CA PRO A 258 -5.11 -4.92 22.33
C PRO A 258 -4.95 -3.83 23.40
N ASP A 259 -3.89 -3.89 24.20
CA ASP A 259 -3.65 -2.96 25.29
C ASP A 259 -2.90 -1.70 24.83
N THR A 260 -1.97 -1.85 23.87
CA THR A 260 -1.06 -0.78 23.45
C THR A 260 -1.30 -0.28 22.04
N ASN A 261 -2.13 -0.99 21.27
CA ASN A 261 -2.37 -0.75 19.85
C ASN A 261 -1.10 -0.82 18.95
N ILE A 262 -0.04 -1.46 19.45
CA ILE A 262 1.19 -1.65 18.68
C ILE A 262 0.98 -2.72 17.62
N ASN A 263 1.50 -2.48 16.41
CA ASN A 263 1.53 -3.50 15.36
C ASN A 263 2.41 -4.67 15.78
N MET A 264 1.83 -5.85 15.92
CA MET A 264 2.50 -7.07 16.35
C MET A 264 2.90 -7.98 15.19
N PHE A 265 2.57 -7.64 13.95
CA PHE A 265 2.91 -8.51 12.82
C PHE A 265 4.42 -8.77 12.65
N PRO A 266 5.33 -7.76 12.83
CA PRO A 266 6.76 -8.02 12.78
C PRO A 266 7.22 -9.08 13.79
N PHE A 267 6.60 -9.10 14.97
CA PHE A 267 6.86 -10.09 16.01
C PHE A 267 6.26 -11.47 15.65
N VAL A 268 5.02 -11.47 15.15
CA VAL A 268 4.30 -12.72 14.80
C VAL A 268 4.96 -13.45 13.63
N ILE A 269 5.36 -12.74 12.59
CA ILE A 269 5.99 -13.36 11.42
C ILE A 269 7.33 -14.03 11.76
N ARG A 270 8.03 -13.53 12.79
CA ARG A 270 9.25 -14.15 13.30
C ARG A 270 9.00 -15.57 13.80
N SER A 271 7.87 -15.81 14.45
CA SER A 271 7.55 -17.18 14.90
C SER A 271 7.40 -18.17 13.74
N VAL A 272 6.91 -17.72 12.60
CA VAL A 272 6.83 -18.54 11.38
C VAL A 272 8.21 -18.77 10.78
N GLN A 273 9.10 -17.78 10.84
CA GLN A 273 10.50 -17.91 10.40
C GLN A 273 11.28 -18.88 11.31
N ASP A 274 11.05 -18.83 12.62
CA ASP A 274 11.63 -19.76 13.58
C ASP A 274 11.12 -21.20 13.33
N ASP A 275 9.83 -21.35 13.05
CA ASP A 275 9.25 -22.65 12.73
C ASP A 275 9.76 -23.19 11.37
N PHE A 276 9.99 -22.30 10.39
CA PHE A 276 10.66 -22.67 9.14
C PHE A 276 12.06 -23.27 9.39
N VAL A 277 12.85 -22.65 10.25
CA VAL A 277 14.18 -23.17 10.65
C VAL A 277 14.04 -24.50 11.40
N ALA A 278 13.07 -24.60 12.32
CA ALA A 278 12.79 -25.85 13.05
C ALA A 278 12.37 -27.00 12.12
N ASN A 279 11.76 -26.70 10.99
CA ASN A 279 11.41 -27.65 9.94
C ASN A 279 12.52 -27.91 8.92
N GLY A 280 13.76 -27.51 9.22
CA GLY A 280 14.95 -27.80 8.41
C GLY A 280 15.29 -26.75 7.37
N GLY A 281 14.58 -25.64 7.32
CA GLY A 281 14.92 -24.49 6.48
C GLY A 281 16.14 -23.76 7.00
N ARG A 282 16.78 -22.98 6.13
CA ARG A 282 17.98 -22.19 6.46
C ARG A 282 17.71 -20.71 6.11
N ILE A 283 18.09 -19.81 7.01
CA ILE A 283 17.98 -18.36 6.77
C ILE A 283 19.36 -17.73 6.82
N ASN A 284 19.72 -16.98 5.76
CA ASN A 284 20.88 -16.11 5.73
C ASN A 284 20.39 -14.67 5.96
N TRP A 285 20.53 -14.21 7.17
CA TRP A 285 20.22 -12.83 7.57
C TRP A 285 21.31 -11.86 7.18
N GLY A 286 20.97 -10.62 6.85
CA GLY A 286 21.93 -9.61 6.43
C GLY A 286 22.48 -9.83 5.03
N TRP A 287 21.86 -10.70 4.21
CA TRP A 287 22.31 -11.01 2.87
C TRP A 287 21.48 -10.30 1.80
N GLN A 288 22.07 -9.27 1.23
CA GLN A 288 21.47 -8.52 0.11
C GLN A 288 21.70 -9.25 -1.21
N ALA A 289 20.62 -9.56 -1.91
CA ALA A 289 20.69 -10.11 -3.26
C ALA A 289 21.17 -9.05 -4.26
N LEU A 290 22.16 -9.39 -5.07
CA LEU A 290 22.79 -8.49 -6.04
C LEU A 290 22.43 -8.83 -7.48
N ALA A 291 22.40 -10.11 -7.83
CA ALA A 291 22.11 -10.59 -9.18
C ALA A 291 21.57 -12.02 -9.15
N LEU A 292 20.71 -12.34 -10.11
CA LEU A 292 20.35 -13.72 -10.45
C LEU A 292 21.44 -14.30 -11.36
N GLU A 293 21.72 -15.58 -11.21
CA GLU A 293 22.62 -16.31 -12.11
C GLU A 293 21.82 -17.16 -13.09
N GLN A 294 22.23 -17.16 -14.34
CA GLN A 294 21.61 -17.96 -15.40
C GLN A 294 22.65 -18.88 -16.04
N ASP A 295 22.21 -20.05 -16.47
CA ASP A 295 23.01 -20.93 -17.31
C ASP A 295 22.95 -20.51 -18.80
N GLU A 296 23.64 -21.27 -19.65
CA GLU A 296 23.70 -21.00 -21.09
C GLU A 296 22.31 -21.09 -21.78
N SER A 297 21.35 -21.75 -21.17
CA SER A 297 19.98 -21.82 -21.69
C SER A 297 19.12 -20.63 -21.30
N GLY A 298 19.59 -19.77 -20.38
CA GLY A 298 18.86 -18.68 -19.77
C GLY A 298 18.02 -19.11 -18.56
N ALA A 299 18.14 -20.34 -18.10
CA ALA A 299 17.50 -20.78 -16.87
C ALA A 299 18.18 -20.17 -15.63
N VAL A 300 17.40 -19.68 -14.69
CA VAL A 300 17.92 -19.17 -13.42
C VAL A 300 18.34 -20.35 -12.54
N THR A 301 19.61 -20.31 -12.08
CA THR A 301 20.26 -21.37 -11.31
C THR A 301 20.63 -20.93 -9.89
N GLY A 302 20.25 -19.74 -9.47
CA GLY A 302 20.52 -19.19 -8.17
C GLY A 302 20.73 -17.68 -8.18
N ALA A 303 21.42 -17.18 -7.16
CA ALA A 303 21.70 -15.76 -7.00
C ALA A 303 23.01 -15.51 -6.26
N ILE A 304 23.55 -14.30 -6.46
CA ILE A 304 24.70 -13.77 -5.72
C ILE A 304 24.21 -12.78 -4.67
N PHE A 305 24.79 -12.88 -3.50
CA PHE A 305 24.50 -12.05 -2.34
C PHE A 305 25.74 -11.35 -1.82
N ARG A 306 25.53 -10.28 -1.11
CA ARG A 306 26.54 -9.57 -0.32
C ARG A 306 26.08 -9.52 1.13
N ASP A 307 26.95 -9.91 2.05
CA ASP A 307 26.71 -9.75 3.49
C ASP A 307 27.04 -8.32 3.96
N LEU A 308 26.85 -8.07 5.24
CA LEU A 308 27.11 -6.77 5.88
C LEU A 308 28.60 -6.38 5.89
N GLU A 309 29.50 -7.35 5.80
CA GLU A 309 30.95 -7.16 5.82
C GLU A 309 31.50 -6.96 4.40
N GLY A 310 30.62 -7.09 3.38
CA GLY A 310 30.96 -6.96 1.98
C GLY A 310 31.41 -8.27 1.32
N GLY A 311 31.32 -9.39 2.03
CA GLY A 311 31.60 -10.72 1.51
C GLY A 311 30.56 -11.12 0.46
N LEU A 312 31.04 -11.77 -0.62
CA LEU A 312 30.15 -12.27 -1.68
C LEU A 312 29.87 -13.76 -1.46
N HIS A 313 28.59 -14.11 -1.59
CA HIS A 313 28.09 -15.47 -1.40
C HIS A 313 27.23 -15.87 -2.58
N ARG A 314 27.29 -17.15 -2.95
CA ARG A 314 26.45 -17.76 -3.98
C ARG A 314 25.49 -18.74 -3.36
N VAL A 315 24.23 -18.69 -3.75
CA VAL A 315 23.28 -19.77 -3.47
C VAL A 315 22.81 -20.35 -4.81
N ARG A 316 23.13 -21.61 -5.05
CA ARG A 316 22.62 -22.35 -6.19
C ARG A 316 21.27 -22.98 -5.82
N ALA A 317 20.33 -22.92 -6.74
CA ALA A 317 19.02 -23.52 -6.53
C ALA A 317 18.40 -23.98 -7.84
N LYS A 318 17.54 -25.00 -7.77
CA LYS A 318 16.76 -25.46 -8.91
C LYS A 318 15.60 -24.51 -9.20
N ALA A 319 15.09 -23.85 -8.15
CA ALA A 319 14.02 -22.85 -8.23
C ALA A 319 14.39 -21.64 -7.37
N THR A 320 14.28 -20.43 -7.93
CA THR A 320 14.53 -19.16 -7.26
C THR A 320 13.26 -18.33 -7.22
N VAL A 321 12.79 -18.00 -6.03
CA VAL A 321 11.61 -17.16 -5.80
C VAL A 321 12.06 -15.77 -5.38
N VAL A 322 11.71 -14.75 -6.16
CA VAL A 322 11.97 -13.34 -5.81
C VAL A 322 10.73 -12.75 -5.13
N ALA A 323 10.87 -12.45 -3.84
CA ALA A 323 9.82 -11.93 -2.97
C ALA A 323 10.26 -10.64 -2.23
N THR A 324 11.04 -9.80 -2.90
CA THR A 324 11.72 -8.63 -2.34
C THR A 324 10.83 -7.38 -2.20
N GLY A 325 9.54 -7.49 -2.53
CA GLY A 325 8.63 -6.35 -2.55
C GLY A 325 8.79 -5.46 -3.79
N GLY A 326 8.27 -4.25 -3.70
CA GLY A 326 8.24 -3.30 -4.81
C GLY A 326 9.47 -2.38 -4.87
N TYR A 327 9.27 -1.20 -5.44
CA TYR A 327 10.31 -0.19 -5.66
C TYR A 327 9.95 1.19 -5.06
N GLY A 328 9.03 1.21 -4.09
CA GLY A 328 8.48 2.45 -3.51
C GLY A 328 9.51 3.35 -2.84
N GLY A 329 10.60 2.79 -2.37
CA GLY A 329 11.73 3.54 -1.82
C GLY A 329 12.69 4.11 -2.88
N ASN A 330 12.47 3.80 -4.17
CA ASN A 330 13.33 4.23 -5.26
C ASN A 330 12.66 5.35 -6.08
N PRO A 331 13.01 6.64 -5.84
CA PRO A 331 12.37 7.76 -6.53
C PRO A 331 12.58 7.76 -8.05
N ASP A 332 13.71 7.26 -8.55
CA ASP A 332 13.94 7.20 -10.00
C ASP A 332 13.02 6.19 -10.66
N MET A 333 12.88 5.00 -10.07
CA MET A 333 11.93 4.01 -10.57
C MET A 333 10.49 4.52 -10.48
N ARG A 334 10.15 5.19 -9.39
CA ARG A 334 8.81 5.77 -9.21
C ARG A 334 8.50 6.84 -10.27
N LEU A 335 9.43 7.75 -10.51
CA LEU A 335 9.25 8.80 -11.52
C LEU A 335 9.27 8.25 -12.95
N ASP A 336 10.04 7.20 -13.20
CA ASP A 336 10.10 6.56 -14.51
C ASP A 336 8.87 5.68 -14.78
N LEU A 337 8.49 4.88 -13.80
CA LEU A 337 7.44 3.87 -13.95
C LEU A 337 6.02 4.42 -13.69
N SER A 338 5.84 5.62 -13.14
CA SER A 338 4.55 6.26 -12.90
C SER A 338 4.43 7.59 -13.63
N ASP A 339 3.72 7.60 -14.75
CA ASP A 339 3.49 8.82 -15.55
C ASP A 339 2.77 9.91 -14.76
N SER A 340 1.79 9.53 -13.94
CA SER A 340 1.05 10.48 -13.12
C SER A 340 1.94 11.15 -12.08
N LEU A 341 2.79 10.39 -11.38
CA LEU A 341 3.71 10.94 -10.40
C LEU A 341 4.74 11.85 -11.05
N ARG A 342 5.29 11.46 -12.20
CA ARG A 342 6.21 12.28 -12.99
C ARG A 342 5.59 13.61 -13.39
N ASN A 343 4.38 13.58 -13.96
CA ASN A 343 3.67 14.78 -14.37
C ASN A 343 3.36 15.71 -13.18
N LEU A 344 2.96 15.14 -12.05
CA LEU A 344 2.74 15.91 -10.84
C LEU A 344 4.05 16.50 -10.31
N ALA A 345 5.14 15.74 -10.28
CA ALA A 345 6.44 16.23 -9.86
C ALA A 345 6.89 17.42 -10.71
N TRP A 346 6.77 17.33 -12.04
CA TRP A 346 7.11 18.44 -12.94
C TRP A 346 6.20 19.66 -12.77
N SER A 347 4.88 19.44 -12.66
CA SER A 347 3.93 20.54 -12.52
C SER A 347 4.07 21.33 -11.22
N HIS A 348 4.58 20.68 -10.16
CA HIS A 348 4.76 21.28 -8.83
C HIS A 348 6.22 21.60 -8.50
N GLY A 349 7.15 21.41 -9.44
CA GLY A 349 8.58 21.68 -9.23
C GLY A 349 9.19 20.83 -8.12
N MET A 350 8.72 19.59 -7.96
CA MET A 350 9.23 18.65 -6.96
C MET A 350 10.58 18.08 -7.38
N ASP A 351 11.50 18.02 -6.44
CA ASP A 351 12.75 17.29 -6.62
C ASP A 351 12.62 15.80 -6.20
N ARG A 352 13.71 15.04 -6.36
CA ARG A 352 13.73 13.62 -5.99
C ARG A 352 13.55 13.37 -4.50
N ASN A 353 14.00 14.30 -3.65
CA ASN A 353 13.82 14.18 -2.20
C ASN A 353 12.34 14.37 -1.85
N ASP A 354 11.66 15.30 -2.49
CA ASP A 354 10.22 15.47 -2.34
C ASP A 354 9.49 14.20 -2.74
N VAL A 355 9.85 13.59 -3.88
CA VAL A 355 9.27 12.31 -4.34
C VAL A 355 9.59 11.18 -3.37
N SER A 356 10.81 11.10 -2.86
CA SER A 356 11.21 10.10 -1.84
C SER A 356 10.34 10.20 -0.59
N ASN A 357 9.93 11.41 -0.22
CA ASN A 357 9.11 11.66 0.96
C ASN A 357 7.61 11.39 0.76
N THR A 358 7.17 11.07 -0.45
CA THR A 358 5.75 10.80 -0.76
C THR A 358 5.39 9.32 -0.77
N GLY A 359 6.36 8.41 -0.69
CA GLY A 359 6.12 6.97 -0.81
C GLY A 359 5.89 6.29 0.53
N MET A 360 5.05 5.27 0.52
CA MET A 360 4.77 4.45 1.70
C MET A 360 5.56 3.15 1.75
N CYS A 361 6.02 2.65 0.61
CA CYS A 361 6.84 1.43 0.53
C CYS A 361 8.29 1.73 0.93
N MET A 362 8.48 2.17 2.14
CA MET A 362 9.79 2.49 2.68
C MET A 362 10.70 1.25 2.68
N GLY A 363 11.97 1.47 2.42
CA GLY A 363 12.96 0.41 2.46
C GLY A 363 12.98 -0.55 1.26
N ARG A 364 12.07 -0.41 0.28
CA ARG A 364 12.08 -1.21 -0.96
C ARG A 364 12.66 -0.38 -2.09
N ASP A 365 13.78 -0.85 -2.64
CA ASP A 365 14.57 -0.12 -3.64
C ASP A 365 14.39 -0.63 -5.09
N GLY A 366 13.58 -1.68 -5.27
CA GLY A 366 13.37 -2.31 -6.56
C GLY A 366 14.49 -3.25 -7.02
N SER A 367 15.38 -3.66 -6.13
CA SER A 367 16.48 -4.59 -6.46
C SER A 367 15.98 -5.88 -7.10
N GLY A 368 14.91 -6.49 -6.57
CA GLY A 368 14.33 -7.68 -7.17
C GLY A 368 13.75 -7.44 -8.56
N VAL A 369 13.09 -6.31 -8.78
CA VAL A 369 12.61 -5.91 -10.11
C VAL A 369 13.78 -5.82 -11.09
N ARG A 370 14.87 -5.14 -10.70
CA ARG A 370 16.08 -5.01 -11.52
C ARG A 370 16.69 -6.37 -11.86
N MET A 371 16.85 -7.23 -10.86
CA MET A 371 17.42 -8.58 -11.05
C MET A 371 16.60 -9.42 -12.03
N ILE A 372 15.27 -9.38 -11.93
CA ILE A 372 14.39 -10.10 -12.85
C ILE A 372 14.48 -9.48 -14.26
N MET A 373 14.55 -8.16 -14.39
CA MET A 373 14.72 -7.51 -15.71
C MET A 373 16.07 -7.86 -16.34
N TRP A 374 17.14 -7.91 -15.59
CA TRP A 374 18.46 -8.38 -16.09
C TRP A 374 18.42 -9.83 -16.57
N ALA A 375 17.61 -10.66 -15.91
CA ALA A 375 17.36 -12.03 -16.35
C ALA A 375 16.41 -12.15 -17.55
N GLY A 376 16.00 -11.04 -18.16
CA GLY A 376 15.10 -10.99 -19.32
C GLY A 376 13.62 -10.89 -18.99
N GLY A 377 13.26 -10.74 -17.72
CA GLY A 377 11.89 -10.57 -17.27
C GLY A 377 11.28 -9.24 -17.69
N VAL A 378 9.96 -9.18 -17.78
CA VAL A 378 9.21 -7.98 -18.23
C VAL A 378 8.42 -7.38 -17.10
N PHE A 379 8.51 -6.06 -16.98
CA PHE A 379 7.64 -5.29 -16.11
C PHE A 379 6.25 -5.11 -16.76
N GLN A 380 5.18 -5.02 -15.94
CA GLN A 380 3.83 -4.84 -16.47
C GLN A 380 3.65 -3.50 -17.18
N ALA A 381 2.83 -3.48 -18.21
CA ALA A 381 2.55 -2.27 -19.00
C ALA A 381 1.59 -1.31 -18.28
N ASN A 382 0.61 -1.87 -17.58
CA ASN A 382 -0.36 -1.06 -16.82
C ASN A 382 0.23 -0.77 -15.46
N ARG A 383 0.27 0.51 -15.10
CA ARG A 383 0.96 0.99 -13.89
C ARG A 383 -0.03 1.63 -12.94
N THR A 384 0.19 1.45 -11.65
CA THR A 384 -0.64 2.07 -10.61
C THR A 384 -0.32 3.55 -10.47
N ASN A 385 -1.37 4.35 -10.38
CA ASN A 385 -1.24 5.78 -10.14
C ASN A 385 -1.10 6.04 -8.62
N GLY A 386 -0.17 6.91 -8.26
CA GLY A 386 -0.12 7.49 -6.93
C GLY A 386 -1.28 8.46 -6.70
N GLY A 387 -1.89 8.44 -5.53
CA GLY A 387 -2.85 9.45 -5.11
C GLY A 387 -2.14 10.79 -4.86
N CYS A 388 -2.85 11.90 -4.99
CA CYS A 388 -2.28 13.23 -4.71
C CYS A 388 -2.99 14.01 -3.60
N ASN A 389 -4.21 13.66 -3.28
CA ASN A 389 -5.00 14.26 -2.21
C ASN A 389 -5.87 13.20 -1.54
N SER A 390 -6.38 13.48 -0.35
CA SER A 390 -7.34 12.61 0.33
C SER A 390 -8.50 13.42 0.86
N VAL A 391 -9.66 12.80 0.89
CA VAL A 391 -10.80 13.33 1.62
C VAL A 391 -10.50 13.17 3.11
N PRO A 392 -10.68 14.21 3.93
CA PRO A 392 -10.54 14.06 5.38
C PRO A 392 -11.60 13.07 5.86
N GLY A 393 -11.20 12.11 6.69
CA GLY A 393 -12.12 11.12 7.27
C GLY A 393 -12.49 11.47 8.69
N PHE A 394 -13.67 11.04 9.13
CA PHE A 394 -13.98 10.97 10.55
C PHE A 394 -13.20 9.81 11.20
N PRO A 395 -12.81 9.91 12.48
CA PRO A 395 -11.99 8.89 13.12
C PRO A 395 -12.65 7.52 13.25
N PHE A 396 -13.96 7.46 13.11
CA PHE A 396 -14.73 6.22 13.09
C PHE A 396 -14.93 5.64 11.68
N GLY A 397 -14.31 6.26 10.67
CA GLY A 397 -14.40 5.81 9.27
C GLY A 397 -15.70 6.24 8.57
N GLY A 398 -16.02 5.52 7.51
CA GLY A 398 -17.19 5.79 6.67
C GLY A 398 -16.92 6.78 5.54
N MET A 399 -17.83 6.80 4.57
CA MET A 399 -17.83 7.73 3.45
C MET A 399 -18.97 8.72 3.63
N TRP A 400 -18.63 9.99 3.69
CA TRP A 400 -19.54 11.08 4.04
C TRP A 400 -19.62 12.08 2.91
N PRO A 401 -20.73 12.81 2.75
CA PRO A 401 -20.82 13.87 1.75
C PRO A 401 -19.64 14.83 1.85
N ALA A 402 -18.94 15.01 0.72
CA ALA A 402 -17.73 15.82 0.63
C ALA A 402 -18.01 17.12 -0.14
N PHE A 403 -17.75 18.25 0.52
CA PHE A 403 -17.96 19.59 0.00
C PHE A 403 -16.62 20.23 -0.35
N GLY A 404 -16.55 20.82 -1.54
CA GLY A 404 -15.36 21.48 -2.06
C GLY A 404 -15.22 22.93 -1.62
N GLY A 405 -14.18 23.59 -2.11
CA GLY A 405 -13.89 24.99 -1.78
C GLY A 405 -14.92 26.00 -2.26
N ASP A 406 -15.80 25.61 -3.15
CA ASP A 406 -16.98 26.38 -3.59
C ASP A 406 -18.25 26.07 -2.78
N GLY A 407 -18.12 25.21 -1.76
CA GLY A 407 -19.22 24.76 -0.92
C GLY A 407 -20.09 23.67 -1.54
N LYS A 408 -19.75 23.15 -2.71
CA LYS A 408 -20.57 22.16 -3.41
C LYS A 408 -19.96 20.77 -3.33
N ARG A 409 -20.82 19.74 -3.40
CA ARG A 409 -20.37 18.36 -3.65
C ARG A 409 -19.75 18.27 -5.05
N PHE A 410 -18.75 17.43 -5.21
CA PHE A 410 -17.97 17.34 -6.45
C PHE A 410 -17.70 15.90 -6.90
N MET A 411 -18.25 14.89 -6.20
CA MET A 411 -18.02 13.49 -6.53
C MET A 411 -19.07 12.59 -5.88
N ASN A 412 -19.05 11.31 -6.27
CA ASN A 412 -19.65 10.22 -5.50
C ASN A 412 -18.59 9.65 -4.55
N GLU A 413 -18.72 9.95 -3.29
CA GLU A 413 -17.75 9.60 -2.24
C GLU A 413 -17.61 8.09 -2.02
N HIS A 414 -18.61 7.31 -2.45
CA HIS A 414 -18.66 5.85 -2.32
C HIS A 414 -18.00 5.10 -3.48
N LEU A 415 -17.48 5.81 -4.47
CA LEU A 415 -16.71 5.24 -5.58
C LEU A 415 -15.21 5.46 -5.35
N PHE A 416 -14.59 4.58 -4.58
CA PHE A 416 -13.20 4.71 -4.15
C PHE A 416 -12.22 5.02 -5.28
N ASN A 417 -12.37 4.38 -6.43
CA ASN A 417 -11.52 4.63 -7.60
C ASN A 417 -11.74 6.00 -8.24
N ALA A 418 -12.99 6.43 -8.30
CA ALA A 418 -13.33 7.75 -8.81
C ALA A 418 -12.80 8.84 -7.87
N THR A 419 -12.82 8.60 -6.57
CA THR A 419 -12.32 9.52 -5.55
C THR A 419 -10.85 9.87 -5.79
N ASN A 420 -9.98 8.89 -5.97
CA ASN A 420 -8.56 9.14 -6.22
C ASN A 420 -8.31 9.95 -7.51
N GLY A 421 -9.04 9.65 -8.57
CA GLY A 421 -8.96 10.40 -9.84
C GLY A 421 -9.47 11.83 -9.71
N GLN A 422 -10.59 12.02 -9.02
CA GLN A 422 -11.19 13.34 -8.81
C GLN A 422 -10.27 14.25 -7.97
N LEU A 423 -9.74 13.73 -6.88
CA LEU A 423 -8.89 14.49 -5.98
C LEU A 423 -7.60 15.00 -6.66
N ALA A 424 -7.10 14.27 -7.65
CA ALA A 424 -5.93 14.66 -8.43
C ALA A 424 -6.16 15.92 -9.28
N THR A 425 -7.41 16.25 -9.58
CA THR A 425 -7.77 17.38 -10.45
C THR A 425 -8.14 18.64 -9.70
N LEU A 426 -8.21 18.59 -8.38
CA LEU A 426 -8.62 19.72 -7.55
C LEU A 426 -7.55 20.82 -7.50
N PRO A 427 -7.95 22.10 -7.43
CA PRO A 427 -7.02 23.20 -7.23
C PRO A 427 -6.22 23.07 -5.93
N ASN A 428 -5.04 23.67 -5.87
CA ASN A 428 -4.28 23.78 -4.62
C ASN A 428 -4.99 24.72 -3.65
N ASP A 429 -4.79 24.48 -2.35
CA ASP A 429 -5.40 25.23 -1.26
C ASP A 429 -6.94 25.22 -1.28
N TRP A 430 -7.53 24.27 -1.99
CA TRP A 430 -8.97 24.11 -2.06
C TRP A 430 -9.48 23.33 -0.86
N ILE A 431 -10.52 23.82 -0.21
CA ILE A 431 -11.13 23.16 0.95
C ILE A 431 -11.78 21.85 0.49
N ILE A 432 -11.61 20.80 1.26
CA ILE A 432 -12.41 19.58 1.22
C ILE A 432 -12.94 19.34 2.62
N ALA A 433 -14.26 19.24 2.78
CA ALA A 433 -14.90 19.02 4.06
C ALA A 433 -15.88 17.84 3.97
N ASN A 434 -15.71 16.84 4.81
CA ASN A 434 -16.73 15.82 5.08
C ASN A 434 -17.65 16.33 6.18
N VAL A 435 -18.95 16.16 5.99
CA VAL A 435 -19.97 16.68 6.92
C VAL A 435 -20.98 15.58 7.27
N THR A 436 -21.35 15.54 8.54
CA THR A 436 -22.43 14.69 9.07
C THR A 436 -23.19 15.43 10.14
N ASP A 437 -24.19 14.79 10.74
CA ASP A 437 -25.01 15.35 11.79
C ASP A 437 -25.11 14.44 13.03
N ALA A 438 -25.99 14.73 13.96
CA ALA A 438 -26.18 13.98 15.18
C ALA A 438 -26.55 12.49 14.96
N ASN A 439 -27.00 12.12 13.76
CA ASN A 439 -27.37 10.75 13.42
C ASN A 439 -26.19 9.94 12.84
N TRP A 440 -24.96 10.42 12.96
CA TRP A 440 -23.76 9.82 12.38
C TRP A 440 -23.62 8.32 12.68
N GLU A 441 -23.97 7.88 13.87
CA GLU A 441 -23.91 6.47 14.28
C GLU A 441 -24.85 5.60 13.44
N THR A 442 -26.10 6.05 13.24
CA THR A 442 -27.06 5.36 12.39
C THR A 442 -26.55 5.30 10.94
N TYR A 443 -25.99 6.39 10.44
CA TYR A 443 -25.48 6.46 9.07
C TYR A 443 -24.27 5.55 8.87
N LEU A 444 -23.40 5.45 9.90
CA LEU A 444 -22.23 4.58 9.86
C LEU A 444 -22.59 3.11 9.66
N THR A 445 -23.76 2.66 10.18
CA THR A 445 -24.24 1.28 9.97
C THR A 445 -24.55 0.94 8.51
N HIS A 446 -24.67 1.94 7.63
CA HIS A 446 -24.96 1.78 6.20
C HIS A 446 -23.74 2.05 5.31
N GLN A 447 -22.58 2.23 5.90
CA GLN A 447 -21.34 2.37 5.14
C GLN A 447 -20.83 1.00 4.67
N GLY A 448 -20.07 0.96 3.59
CA GLY A 448 -19.39 -0.27 3.15
C GLY A 448 -18.28 -0.67 4.12
N TYR A 449 -17.82 -1.93 4.05
CA TYR A 449 -16.59 -2.32 4.71
C TYR A 449 -15.45 -1.51 4.11
N GLY A 450 -14.84 -0.69 4.89
CA GLY A 450 -13.77 0.18 4.46
C GLY A 450 -12.52 -0.04 5.28
N HIS A 451 -11.48 0.57 4.82
CA HIS A 451 -10.30 0.76 5.62
C HIS A 451 -10.69 1.67 6.80
N GLU A 452 -10.37 1.24 8.03
CA GLU A 452 -10.51 2.07 9.22
C GLU A 452 -11.94 2.34 9.71
N ASN A 453 -12.90 1.57 9.28
CA ASN A 453 -14.21 1.66 9.88
C ASN A 453 -14.20 1.09 11.30
N MET A 454 -14.87 1.79 12.19
CA MET A 454 -14.99 1.38 13.58
C MET A 454 -15.80 0.07 13.72
N ASN A 455 -15.46 -0.75 14.70
CA ASN A 455 -16.27 -1.91 15.05
C ASN A 455 -17.56 -1.49 15.74
N MET A 456 -18.67 -1.52 15.00
CA MET A 456 -20.00 -1.13 15.48
C MET A 456 -20.63 -2.16 16.44
N ASP A 457 -20.07 -3.36 16.60
CA ASP A 457 -20.53 -4.37 17.57
C ASP A 457 -19.89 -4.20 18.95
N ASP A 458 -18.88 -3.35 19.08
CA ASP A 458 -18.21 -3.11 20.35
C ASP A 458 -18.84 -1.88 21.06
N GLU A 459 -19.76 -2.15 21.96
CA GLU A 459 -20.46 -1.10 22.70
C GLU A 459 -19.49 -0.26 23.58
N THR A 460 -18.36 -0.80 23.96
CA THR A 460 -17.33 -0.04 24.71
C THR A 460 -16.72 1.01 23.80
N VAL A 461 -16.36 0.62 22.60
CA VAL A 461 -15.83 1.51 21.56
C VAL A 461 -16.87 2.56 21.16
N LEU A 462 -18.10 2.16 20.93
CA LEU A 462 -19.20 3.08 20.61
C LEU A 462 -19.44 4.11 21.72
N ALA A 463 -19.46 3.68 22.99
CA ALA A 463 -19.66 4.59 24.11
C ALA A 463 -18.51 5.62 24.24
N GLU A 464 -17.27 5.20 23.97
CA GLU A 464 -16.12 6.10 23.96
C GLU A 464 -16.24 7.15 22.86
N VAL A 465 -16.55 6.72 21.62
CA VAL A 465 -16.71 7.64 20.48
C VAL A 465 -17.88 8.59 20.69
N ARG A 466 -19.02 8.12 21.20
CA ARG A 466 -20.15 8.99 21.55
C ARG A 466 -19.72 10.09 22.52
N GLY A 467 -19.00 9.72 23.60
CA GLY A 467 -18.50 10.69 24.56
C GLY A 467 -17.52 11.70 23.97
N GLN A 468 -16.69 11.28 23.04
CA GLN A 468 -15.76 12.17 22.33
C GLN A 468 -16.52 13.09 21.36
N MET A 469 -17.51 12.58 20.62
CA MET A 469 -18.33 13.40 19.73
C MET A 469 -19.17 14.44 20.50
N GLU A 470 -19.73 14.08 21.66
CA GLU A 470 -20.36 15.04 22.56
C GLU A 470 -19.39 16.13 23.00
N GLY A 471 -18.13 15.79 23.24
CA GLY A 471 -17.08 16.73 23.60
C GLY A 471 -16.72 17.76 22.52
N CYS A 472 -17.03 17.46 21.24
CA CYS A 472 -16.73 18.36 20.12
C CYS A 472 -17.57 19.65 20.12
N ILE A 473 -18.65 19.71 20.88
CA ILE A 473 -19.62 20.82 20.89
C ILE A 473 -19.11 22.07 21.64
N THR A 474 -17.85 22.14 22.01
CA THR A 474 -17.39 23.12 23.01
C THR A 474 -16.58 24.29 22.48
N GLY A 475 -16.34 24.44 21.19
CA GLY A 475 -15.62 25.63 20.74
C GLY A 475 -15.08 25.63 19.32
N PRO A 476 -14.63 26.79 18.85
CA PRO A 476 -14.18 26.99 17.47
C PRO A 476 -12.86 26.28 17.14
N ASP A 477 -12.16 25.76 18.13
CA ASP A 477 -10.87 25.10 17.94
C ASP A 477 -10.97 23.62 17.57
N GLY A 478 -12.18 23.05 17.55
CA GLY A 478 -12.42 21.64 17.34
C GLY A 478 -11.94 20.77 18.51
N PHE A 479 -12.22 19.49 18.43
CA PHE A 479 -11.78 18.50 19.39
C PHE A 479 -11.15 17.32 18.67
N ASP A 480 -9.99 16.86 19.15
CA ASP A 480 -9.32 15.69 18.58
C ASP A 480 -10.06 14.44 19.06
N VAL A 481 -10.78 13.81 18.16
CA VAL A 481 -11.48 12.56 18.42
C VAL A 481 -10.54 11.41 18.09
N ARG A 482 -10.33 10.56 19.09
CA ARG A 482 -9.49 9.39 18.96
C ARG A 482 -10.33 8.21 18.50
N GLN A 483 -9.89 7.54 17.44
CA GLN A 483 -10.42 6.23 17.13
C GLN A 483 -9.97 5.24 18.22
N PRO A 484 -10.89 4.62 18.96
CA PRO A 484 -10.50 3.61 19.92
C PRO A 484 -10.01 2.38 19.19
N ALA A 485 -8.77 2.09 19.42
CA ALA A 485 -8.09 0.87 19.01
C ALA A 485 -8.37 0.36 17.59
N HIS A 486 -7.45 0.42 16.71
CA HIS A 486 -7.09 -0.64 15.77
C HIS A 486 -6.04 -0.23 14.75
N TYR A 487 -5.93 1.05 14.34
CA TYR A 487 -5.18 1.36 13.13
C TYR A 487 -4.00 2.33 13.25
N GLY A 488 -3.65 2.84 14.39
CA GLY A 488 -2.57 3.83 14.47
C GLY A 488 -2.94 5.22 13.90
N PHE A 489 -4.17 5.43 13.43
CA PHE A 489 -4.74 6.74 13.20
C PHE A 489 -5.30 7.23 14.51
N GLU A 490 -4.50 8.02 15.16
CA GLU A 490 -4.80 8.29 16.54
C GLU A 490 -5.87 9.35 16.69
N TYR A 491 -5.94 10.32 15.76
CA TYR A 491 -6.81 11.47 15.91
C TYR A 491 -7.22 12.09 14.58
N ALA A 492 -8.50 12.43 14.46
CA ALA A 492 -8.97 13.43 13.51
C ALA A 492 -9.57 14.59 14.28
N THR A 493 -9.32 15.81 13.84
CA THR A 493 -9.96 16.98 14.45
C THR A 493 -11.39 17.09 13.91
N VAL A 494 -12.34 16.90 14.80
CA VAL A 494 -13.76 17.04 14.53
C VAL A 494 -14.25 18.39 15.05
N TYR A 495 -14.93 19.12 14.21
CA TYR A 495 -15.56 20.40 14.55
C TYR A 495 -17.06 20.20 14.64
N ALA A 496 -17.70 20.86 15.58
CA ALA A 496 -19.14 20.79 15.76
C ALA A 496 -19.78 22.18 15.87
N ALA A 497 -21.01 22.30 15.37
CA ALA A 497 -21.80 23.52 15.47
C ALA A 497 -23.27 23.18 15.60
N GLU A 498 -24.05 24.07 16.23
CA GLU A 498 -25.49 23.94 16.35
C GLU A 498 -26.25 24.31 15.06
N THR A 499 -25.58 25.04 14.18
CA THR A 499 -26.14 25.45 12.89
C THR A 499 -25.18 25.19 11.75
N LEU A 500 -25.71 24.92 10.55
CA LEU A 500 -24.89 24.80 9.34
C LEU A 500 -24.17 26.11 8.98
N ASP A 501 -24.75 27.25 9.34
CA ASP A 501 -24.14 28.57 9.12
C ASP A 501 -22.86 28.74 9.95
N GLU A 502 -22.89 28.36 11.23
CA GLU A 502 -21.71 28.33 12.11
C GLU A 502 -20.68 27.30 11.64
N LEU A 503 -21.15 26.11 11.21
CA LEU A 503 -20.24 25.08 10.71
C LEU A 503 -19.51 25.55 9.44
N ALA A 504 -20.19 26.26 8.55
CA ALA A 504 -19.59 26.85 7.36
C ALA A 504 -18.50 27.86 7.71
N ASP A 505 -18.70 28.71 8.73
CA ASP A 505 -17.68 29.64 9.23
C ASP A 505 -16.46 28.90 9.81
N ILE A 506 -16.68 27.83 10.55
CA ILE A 506 -15.62 26.97 11.12
C ILE A 506 -14.80 26.32 10.01
N ILE A 507 -15.44 25.79 8.97
CA ILE A 507 -14.76 25.20 7.80
C ILE A 507 -13.93 26.25 7.05
N GLY A 508 -14.35 27.54 7.14
CA GLY A 508 -13.70 28.66 6.46
C GLY A 508 -14.33 29.00 5.13
N TYR A 509 -15.61 28.68 4.94
CA TYR A 509 -16.37 29.16 3.80
C TYR A 509 -16.77 30.63 3.98
N GLU A 510 -16.59 31.42 2.95
CA GLU A 510 -16.96 32.84 2.93
C GLU A 510 -17.75 33.18 1.67
N GLY A 511 -18.59 34.21 1.74
CA GLY A 511 -19.32 34.75 0.60
C GLY A 511 -20.12 33.71 -0.18
N ASP A 512 -19.86 33.59 -1.48
CA ASP A 512 -20.56 32.67 -2.38
C ASP A 512 -20.33 31.20 -2.02
N ALA A 513 -19.14 30.85 -1.49
CA ALA A 513 -18.85 29.48 -1.08
C ALA A 513 -19.66 29.08 0.17
N LYS A 514 -19.85 29.99 1.12
CA LYS A 514 -20.72 29.75 2.28
C LYS A 514 -22.17 29.56 1.86
N GLN A 515 -22.67 30.43 1.00
CA GLN A 515 -24.03 30.26 0.47
C GLN A 515 -24.16 28.98 -0.34
N GLY A 516 -23.12 28.65 -1.16
CA GLY A 516 -23.06 27.40 -1.92
C GLY A 516 -23.16 26.17 -1.03
N PHE A 517 -22.48 26.17 0.12
CA PHE A 517 -22.55 25.07 1.09
C PHE A 517 -23.96 24.90 1.70
N LEU A 518 -24.57 26.00 2.12
CA LEU A 518 -25.91 25.95 2.69
C LEU A 518 -26.94 25.47 1.68
N ASP A 519 -26.88 25.98 0.44
CA ASP A 519 -27.76 25.56 -0.64
C ASP A 519 -27.54 24.09 -1.03
N GLU A 520 -26.27 23.64 -1.06
CA GLU A 520 -25.93 22.26 -1.40
C GLU A 520 -26.38 21.26 -0.34
N VAL A 521 -26.26 21.59 0.95
CA VAL A 521 -26.81 20.74 2.03
C VAL A 521 -28.33 20.66 1.93
N ALA A 522 -28.98 21.75 1.63
CA ALA A 522 -30.44 21.74 1.41
C ALA A 522 -30.84 20.86 0.22
N HIS A 523 -30.09 20.98 -0.89
CA HIS A 523 -30.27 20.14 -2.08
C HIS A 523 -29.98 18.65 -1.81
N TRP A 524 -28.90 18.35 -1.07
CA TRP A 524 -28.62 16.99 -0.61
C TRP A 524 -29.77 16.39 0.19
N ASN A 525 -30.36 17.15 1.11
CA ASN A 525 -31.50 16.71 1.92
C ASN A 525 -32.75 16.46 1.07
N GLU A 526 -32.96 17.26 0.02
CA GLU A 526 -34.03 17.02 -0.95
C GLU A 526 -33.82 15.70 -1.71
N MET A 527 -32.59 15.41 -2.14
CA MET A 527 -32.27 14.16 -2.80
C MET A 527 -32.39 12.95 -1.86
N CYS A 528 -32.01 13.11 -0.61
CA CYS A 528 -32.22 12.08 0.42
C CYS A 528 -33.73 11.78 0.61
N ALA A 529 -34.56 12.80 0.71
CA ALA A 529 -36.00 12.65 0.81
C ALA A 529 -36.62 12.01 -0.43
N ALA A 530 -36.09 12.29 -1.61
CA ALA A 530 -36.47 11.67 -2.88
C ALA A 530 -35.95 10.23 -3.06
N GLY A 531 -35.02 9.80 -2.22
CA GLY A 531 -34.34 8.49 -2.32
C GLY A 531 -33.49 8.33 -3.58
N LYS A 532 -32.96 9.44 -4.12
CA LYS A 532 -32.18 9.43 -5.34
C LYS A 532 -31.20 10.62 -5.40
N ASP A 533 -29.92 10.34 -5.43
CA ASP A 533 -28.91 11.33 -5.80
C ASP A 533 -28.89 11.49 -7.32
N THR A 534 -29.30 12.68 -7.80
CA THR A 534 -29.36 13.02 -9.23
C THR A 534 -28.05 13.63 -9.73
N ASP A 535 -27.17 14.03 -8.84
CA ASP A 535 -25.95 14.76 -9.17
C ASP A 535 -24.76 13.82 -9.37
N TRP A 536 -24.52 12.93 -8.43
CA TRP A 536 -23.34 12.06 -8.42
C TRP A 536 -23.69 10.56 -8.34
N GLY A 537 -24.97 10.23 -8.10
CA GLY A 537 -25.46 8.85 -8.15
C GLY A 537 -25.05 8.01 -6.94
N VAL A 538 -24.99 8.61 -5.74
CA VAL A 538 -24.86 7.87 -4.49
C VAL A 538 -26.05 6.93 -4.34
N ASP A 539 -25.76 5.72 -3.90
CA ASP A 539 -26.78 4.69 -3.74
C ASP A 539 -27.88 5.09 -2.75
N PRO A 540 -29.15 4.77 -3.04
CA PRO A 540 -30.27 5.12 -2.17
C PRO A 540 -30.13 4.68 -0.73
N CYS A 541 -29.47 3.55 -0.49
CA CYS A 541 -29.23 3.02 0.85
C CYS A 541 -28.20 3.82 1.67
N ARG A 542 -27.51 4.77 1.03
CA ARG A 542 -26.49 5.65 1.64
C ARG A 542 -26.86 7.11 1.61
N LEU A 543 -28.12 7.41 1.29
CA LEU A 543 -28.65 8.77 1.30
C LEU A 543 -29.20 9.10 2.69
N PHE A 544 -28.43 9.81 3.48
CA PHE A 544 -28.79 10.28 4.80
C PHE A 544 -28.79 11.80 4.85
N PRO A 545 -29.87 12.44 5.32
CA PRO A 545 -29.92 13.89 5.39
C PRO A 545 -28.92 14.43 6.43
N ILE A 546 -28.56 15.68 6.25
CA ILE A 546 -27.76 16.48 7.20
C ILE A 546 -28.72 17.55 7.72
N ASP A 547 -29.53 17.21 8.72
CA ASP A 547 -30.65 18.05 9.17
C ASP A 547 -30.86 18.11 10.69
N THR A 548 -30.09 17.30 11.45
CA THR A 548 -30.26 17.18 12.90
C THR A 548 -29.01 17.68 13.64
N PRO A 549 -29.07 18.82 14.34
CA PRO A 549 -27.94 19.32 15.10
C PRO A 549 -27.61 18.42 16.30
N PRO A 550 -26.34 18.42 16.80
CA PRO A 550 -25.23 19.18 16.26
C PRO A 550 -24.70 18.63 14.93
N PHE A 551 -24.20 19.54 14.09
CA PHE A 551 -23.55 19.22 12.82
C PHE A 551 -22.05 19.09 13.03
N TYR A 552 -21.43 18.14 12.35
CA TYR A 552 -20.01 17.84 12.49
C TYR A 552 -19.27 17.93 11.15
N ALA A 553 -18.02 18.39 11.19
CA ALA A 553 -17.14 18.40 10.03
C ALA A 553 -15.72 17.96 10.37
N CYS A 554 -15.13 17.23 9.42
CA CYS A 554 -13.69 17.08 9.29
C CYS A 554 -13.28 17.72 7.97
N PHE A 555 -12.25 18.56 7.96
CA PHE A 555 -11.84 19.24 6.73
C PHE A 555 -10.35 19.46 6.63
N THR A 556 -9.89 19.64 5.40
CA THR A 556 -8.50 19.93 5.05
C THR A 556 -8.44 20.82 3.82
N LYS A 557 -7.24 21.24 3.45
CA LYS A 557 -6.98 21.88 2.17
C LYS A 557 -6.13 20.99 1.28
N THR A 558 -6.46 20.97 0.00
CA THR A 558 -5.66 20.26 -0.99
C THR A 558 -4.25 20.82 -1.04
N SER A 559 -3.26 19.96 -1.11
CA SER A 559 -1.86 20.37 -1.21
C SER A 559 -1.36 20.44 -2.65
N GLY A 560 -2.07 19.79 -3.59
CA GLY A 560 -1.61 19.59 -4.96
C GLY A 560 -0.32 18.77 -5.09
N LYS A 561 0.28 18.38 -3.96
CA LYS A 561 1.44 17.49 -3.96
C LYS A 561 0.98 16.04 -3.93
N PRO A 562 1.68 15.13 -4.60
CA PRO A 562 1.39 13.72 -4.47
C PRO A 562 1.41 13.34 -2.99
N SER A 563 0.29 12.91 -2.45
CA SER A 563 0.31 12.13 -1.22
C SER A 563 0.80 10.73 -1.58
N GLY A 564 1.65 10.16 -0.75
CA GLY A 564 2.18 8.82 -1.04
C GLY A 564 1.05 7.85 -1.32
N GLY A 565 1.06 7.21 -2.48
CA GLY A 565 0.22 6.05 -2.73
C GLY A 565 0.56 4.97 -1.71
N LEU A 566 -0.45 4.26 -1.25
CA LEU A 566 -0.33 3.24 -0.21
C LEU A 566 0.66 2.14 -0.56
N GLU A 567 0.62 1.68 -1.78
CA GLU A 567 1.53 0.67 -2.30
C GLU A 567 1.65 0.76 -3.82
N GLN A 568 2.73 0.23 -4.32
CA GLN A 568 2.84 -0.05 -5.72
C GLN A 568 2.15 -1.37 -6.01
N GLY A 569 1.05 -1.29 -6.72
CA GLY A 569 0.30 -2.46 -7.18
C GLY A 569 0.88 -3.09 -8.44
N ASP A 570 1.90 -2.48 -9.02
CA ASP A 570 2.57 -2.92 -10.24
C ASP A 570 3.87 -3.70 -9.91
N GLY A 571 4.32 -4.48 -10.87
CA GLY A 571 5.48 -5.34 -10.71
C GLY A 571 5.81 -6.15 -11.95
N MET A 572 6.54 -7.23 -11.75
CA MET A 572 6.98 -8.11 -12.83
C MET A 572 5.83 -8.96 -13.36
N CYS A 573 5.77 -9.11 -14.67
CA CYS A 573 4.82 -10.01 -15.33
C CYS A 573 5.15 -11.46 -15.01
N THR A 574 4.11 -12.25 -14.78
CA THR A 574 4.21 -13.70 -14.63
C THR A 574 3.24 -14.42 -15.56
N ASP A 575 3.45 -15.71 -15.76
CA ASP A 575 2.42 -16.58 -16.28
C ASP A 575 1.33 -16.86 -15.20
N ASN A 576 0.40 -17.75 -15.51
CA ASN A 576 -0.67 -18.15 -14.59
C ASN A 576 -0.18 -18.99 -13.39
N PHE A 577 1.10 -19.31 -13.36
CA PHE A 577 1.75 -20.14 -12.35
C PHE A 577 2.89 -19.39 -11.63
N TYR A 578 2.82 -18.04 -11.64
CA TYR A 578 3.78 -17.17 -10.95
C TYR A 578 5.23 -17.29 -11.45
N ARG A 579 5.51 -17.94 -12.59
CA ARG A 579 6.82 -17.96 -13.22
C ARG A 579 7.05 -16.61 -13.92
N ALA A 580 8.19 -15.98 -13.73
CA ALA A 580 8.55 -14.76 -14.45
C ALA A 580 8.54 -15.03 -15.97
N VAL A 581 8.10 -14.05 -16.76
CA VAL A 581 8.04 -14.20 -18.23
C VAL A 581 8.96 -13.23 -18.93
N ASN A 582 9.52 -13.67 -20.04
CA ASN A 582 10.35 -12.88 -20.95
C ASN A 582 9.50 -12.00 -21.90
N GLY A 583 10.15 -11.27 -22.80
CA GLY A 583 9.50 -10.41 -23.79
C GLY A 583 8.56 -11.15 -24.77
N ALA A 584 8.77 -12.45 -24.97
CA ALA A 584 7.89 -13.31 -25.77
C ALA A 584 6.72 -13.88 -24.95
N ARG A 585 6.62 -13.56 -23.67
CA ARG A 585 5.66 -14.10 -22.68
C ARG A 585 5.88 -15.58 -22.37
N GLU A 586 7.08 -16.07 -22.56
CA GLU A 586 7.49 -17.40 -22.19
C GLU A 586 8.07 -17.39 -20.76
N ALA A 587 7.80 -18.42 -19.99
CA ALA A 587 8.36 -18.54 -18.64
C ALA A 587 9.89 -18.63 -18.66
N ILE A 588 10.55 -17.89 -17.81
CA ILE A 588 11.99 -18.02 -17.55
C ILE A 588 12.18 -19.20 -16.62
N PRO A 589 12.86 -20.28 -17.07
CA PRO A 589 12.99 -21.49 -16.26
C PRO A 589 13.71 -21.20 -14.94
N GLY A 590 13.24 -21.82 -13.86
CA GLY A 590 13.84 -21.68 -12.53
C GLY A 590 13.54 -20.36 -11.82
N LEU A 591 12.75 -19.43 -12.40
CA LEU A 591 12.46 -18.12 -11.83
C LEU A 591 10.99 -17.90 -11.53
N TYR A 592 10.67 -17.63 -10.26
CA TYR A 592 9.32 -17.39 -9.74
C TYR A 592 9.24 -16.04 -9.03
N VAL A 593 8.04 -15.48 -8.96
CA VAL A 593 7.83 -14.15 -8.37
C VAL A 593 6.65 -14.17 -7.40
N ALA A 594 6.86 -13.65 -6.19
CA ALA A 594 5.83 -13.58 -5.17
C ALA A 594 5.73 -12.18 -4.53
N GLY A 595 4.61 -11.93 -3.87
CA GLY A 595 4.40 -10.72 -3.09
C GLY A 595 4.35 -9.45 -3.93
N GLY A 596 4.83 -8.36 -3.40
CA GLY A 596 4.85 -7.04 -4.05
C GLY A 596 5.74 -6.96 -5.29
N THR A 597 6.64 -7.91 -5.51
CA THR A 597 7.43 -8.03 -6.75
C THR A 597 6.59 -8.55 -7.92
N CYS A 598 5.55 -9.35 -7.63
CA CYS A 598 4.64 -9.92 -8.61
C CYS A 598 3.61 -8.89 -9.04
N GLY A 599 3.66 -8.50 -10.31
CA GLY A 599 2.72 -7.59 -10.95
C GLY A 599 1.41 -8.24 -11.36
N GLN A 600 0.59 -7.46 -12.07
CA GLN A 600 -0.69 -7.89 -12.66
C GLN A 600 -1.73 -8.42 -11.65
N ARG A 601 -1.54 -8.15 -10.36
CA ARG A 601 -2.49 -8.47 -9.29
C ARG A 601 -3.46 -7.33 -8.99
N HIS A 602 -3.02 -6.11 -9.25
CA HIS A 602 -3.78 -4.88 -9.10
C HIS A 602 -3.83 -4.16 -10.45
N GLY A 603 -4.94 -3.48 -10.71
CA GLY A 603 -5.10 -2.70 -11.94
C GLY A 603 -4.34 -1.38 -11.91
N ASN A 604 -4.83 -0.40 -12.65
CA ASN A 604 -4.24 0.94 -12.67
C ASN A 604 -4.37 1.69 -11.34
N ASN A 605 -5.25 1.22 -10.47
CA ASN A 605 -5.46 1.75 -9.14
C ASN A 605 -5.38 0.62 -8.13
N ASN A 606 -4.73 0.86 -7.01
CA ASN A 606 -4.86 -0.05 -5.87
C ASN A 606 -6.22 0.17 -5.21
N THR A 607 -7.24 -0.47 -5.77
CA THR A 607 -8.56 -0.43 -5.17
C THR A 607 -8.64 -1.35 -3.98
N GLN A 608 -9.11 -0.79 -2.90
CA GLN A 608 -9.31 -1.55 -1.69
C GLN A 608 -10.78 -1.94 -1.56
N VAL A 609 -11.18 -3.00 -2.26
CA VAL A 609 -12.47 -3.65 -2.01
C VAL A 609 -12.56 -4.08 -0.54
N THR A 610 -11.43 -4.49 0.02
CA THR A 610 -11.24 -4.68 1.45
C THR A 610 -9.82 -4.25 1.81
N ALA A 611 -9.65 -3.53 2.90
CA ALA A 611 -8.34 -3.12 3.40
C ALA A 611 -7.42 -4.31 3.63
N GLY A 612 -6.11 -4.14 3.43
CA GLY A 612 -5.12 -5.21 3.57
C GLY A 612 -5.10 -6.24 2.43
N ASN A 613 -5.80 -5.97 1.31
CA ASN A 613 -5.83 -6.87 0.15
C ASN A 613 -4.44 -7.10 -0.46
N THR A 614 -3.59 -6.09 -0.47
CA THR A 614 -2.23 -6.20 -1.00
C THR A 614 -1.39 -7.12 -0.14
N CYS A 615 -1.50 -6.99 1.18
CA CYS A 615 -0.78 -7.80 2.15
C CYS A 615 -1.26 -9.25 2.15
N GLY A 616 -2.59 -9.48 2.19
CA GLY A 616 -3.18 -10.80 2.08
C GLY A 616 -2.89 -11.48 0.73
N GLY A 617 -2.93 -10.69 -0.36
CA GLY A 617 -2.53 -11.16 -1.68
C GLY A 617 -1.04 -11.52 -1.76
N ALA A 618 -0.18 -10.77 -1.07
CA ALA A 618 1.25 -11.11 -1.00
C ALA A 618 1.46 -12.46 -0.30
N LEU A 619 0.84 -12.67 0.86
CA LEU A 619 0.88 -13.94 1.59
C LEU A 619 0.35 -15.09 0.73
N THR A 620 -0.81 -14.88 0.08
CA THR A 620 -1.44 -15.88 -0.80
C THR A 620 -0.52 -16.28 -1.95
N THR A 621 0.15 -15.31 -2.59
CA THR A 621 1.10 -15.62 -3.68
C THR A 621 2.28 -16.45 -3.18
N GLY A 622 2.82 -16.15 -1.99
CA GLY A 622 3.89 -16.94 -1.38
C GLY A 622 3.50 -18.40 -1.18
N TYR A 623 2.31 -18.63 -0.64
CA TYR A 623 1.76 -19.97 -0.45
C TYR A 623 1.63 -20.75 -1.77
N LEU A 624 1.05 -20.12 -2.80
CA LEU A 624 0.80 -20.74 -4.09
C LEU A 624 2.07 -20.97 -4.92
N VAL A 625 3.02 -20.05 -4.85
CA VAL A 625 4.32 -20.19 -5.52
C VAL A 625 5.06 -21.42 -4.99
N ALA A 626 5.02 -21.69 -3.69
CA ALA A 626 5.65 -22.87 -3.13
C ALA A 626 5.05 -24.18 -3.67
N GLU A 627 3.74 -24.22 -3.87
CA GLU A 627 3.08 -25.39 -4.49
C GLU A 627 3.55 -25.59 -5.94
N VAL A 628 3.60 -24.49 -6.72
CA VAL A 628 4.09 -24.57 -8.11
C VAL A 628 5.55 -24.99 -8.16
N VAL A 629 6.41 -24.45 -7.29
CA VAL A 629 7.82 -24.87 -7.20
C VAL A 629 7.93 -26.36 -6.90
N ALA A 630 7.15 -26.87 -5.95
CA ALA A 630 7.16 -28.29 -5.61
C ALA A 630 6.67 -29.18 -6.77
N GLU A 631 5.64 -28.73 -7.50
CA GLU A 631 5.15 -29.43 -8.70
C GLU A 631 6.19 -29.43 -9.83
N ASP A 632 6.87 -28.31 -10.07
CA ASP A 632 7.88 -28.19 -11.14
C ASP A 632 9.16 -28.99 -10.85
N LEU A 633 9.47 -29.25 -9.56
CA LEU A 633 10.64 -30.00 -9.15
C LEU A 633 10.38 -31.50 -8.95
N ALA A 634 9.10 -31.94 -8.95
CA ALA A 634 8.71 -33.34 -8.78
C ALA A 634 8.94 -34.16 -10.06
#